data_ee94c5ac5902494b16de1e95e30d5f5d
#
_entry.id   ee94c5ac5902494b16de1e95e30d5f5d
#
_cell.length_a   1.000
_cell.length_b   1.000
_cell.length_c   1.000
_cell.angle_alpha   90.00
_cell.angle_beta   90.00
_cell.angle_gamma   90.00
#
_symmetry.space_group_name_H-M   'P 1'
#
loop_
_entity.id
_entity.type
_entity.pdbx_description
1 polymer ?
#
loop_
_entity_poly.entity_id
_entity_poly.type
_entity_poly.pdbx_seq_one_letter_code
_entity_poly.pdbx_strand_id
1 'polypeptide(L)'
;MNANETEARRLAMLQVCDSVFPVGAFALSNGMETFVQRDMLRRGDDFEEYVKNYLDIAPYKEIGQMVLAGKYASDSRMRRAGLAKHLIELDELASALQSAREIREGSERMCSRLVTLATQMDAGQAQTSDGHRSDGQSSDGQRGNPQSDFAAAMHGSAGNGITDATDSSANANATSIAKASTASSTAESDKSGIPHADDREHDVIAVHAQGTERHRLQDAADGLYGSPALALYAELISTGQCRGLHPIAMGVYAADHAPDIRDAAIMYGYSLLSALTMCAAKAIPLSQYAGQVALHNSFPRLVRAVDIAMTLRPEDLGISGAFIDIAAMQHETLYSRLYMS
;
A
#
# COMPACT_ATOMS: atom_id res chain seq x y z
N MET A 1 -27.62 14.09 3.97
CA MET A 1 -26.82 13.01 4.60
C MET A 1 -27.15 13.02 6.07
N ASN A 2 -27.55 11.89 6.66
CA ASN A 2 -27.81 11.81 8.10
C ASN A 2 -26.50 11.52 8.87
N ALA A 3 -26.51 11.73 10.21
CA ALA A 3 -25.29 11.56 11.03
C ALA A 3 -24.70 10.14 10.92
N ASN A 4 -25.56 9.10 10.89
CA ASN A 4 -25.12 7.70 10.81
C ASN A 4 -24.44 7.41 9.46
N GLU A 5 -24.89 8.01 8.38
CA GLU A 5 -24.28 7.87 7.05
C GLU A 5 -22.88 8.51 7.01
N THR A 6 -22.72 9.66 7.65
CA THR A 6 -21.42 10.34 7.77
C THR A 6 -20.43 9.48 8.56
N GLU A 7 -20.85 8.91 9.68
CA GLU A 7 -19.98 8.03 10.49
C GLU A 7 -19.63 6.72 9.76
N ALA A 8 -20.57 6.12 9.02
CA ALA A 8 -20.29 4.94 8.21
C ALA A 8 -19.22 5.22 7.14
N ARG A 9 -19.29 6.40 6.49
CA ARG A 9 -18.27 6.84 5.55
C ARG A 9 -16.89 7.04 6.18
N ARG A 10 -16.84 7.61 7.38
CA ARG A 10 -15.56 7.73 8.12
C ARG A 10 -14.98 6.36 8.46
N LEU A 11 -15.82 5.39 8.86
CA LEU A 11 -15.38 4.02 9.13
C LEU A 11 -14.86 3.32 7.87
N ALA A 12 -15.48 3.53 6.71
CA ALA A 12 -14.98 2.98 5.44
C ALA A 12 -13.57 3.51 5.11
N MET A 13 -13.31 4.81 5.32
CA MET A 13 -11.97 5.37 5.15
C MET A 13 -10.97 4.85 6.18
N LEU A 14 -11.36 4.73 7.45
CA LEU A 14 -10.50 4.15 8.49
C LEU A 14 -10.13 2.70 8.14
N GLN A 15 -11.09 1.90 7.65
CA GLN A 15 -10.87 0.51 7.28
C GLN A 15 -9.80 0.37 6.18
N VAL A 16 -9.90 1.14 5.09
CA VAL A 16 -8.93 1.04 3.97
C VAL A 16 -7.57 1.65 4.31
N CYS A 17 -7.50 2.50 5.33
CA CYS A 17 -6.28 3.10 5.84
C CYS A 17 -5.65 2.30 7.01
N ASP A 18 -6.30 1.25 7.49
CA ASP A 18 -5.79 0.42 8.57
C ASP A 18 -4.57 -0.40 8.12
N SER A 19 -3.60 -0.55 9.00
CA SER A 19 -2.38 -1.33 8.75
C SER A 19 -2.63 -2.83 8.49
N VAL A 20 -3.77 -3.37 8.96
CA VAL A 20 -4.18 -4.76 8.69
C VAL A 20 -4.95 -4.90 7.38
N PHE A 21 -5.32 -3.80 6.71
CA PHE A 21 -6.00 -3.88 5.42
C PHE A 21 -5.07 -4.51 4.37
N PRO A 22 -5.47 -5.60 3.70
CA PRO A 22 -4.52 -6.50 3.03
C PRO A 22 -4.10 -6.03 1.63
N VAL A 23 -3.77 -4.75 1.46
CA VAL A 23 -3.20 -4.22 0.20
C VAL A 23 -1.69 -4.41 0.10
N GLY A 24 -1.00 -4.64 1.23
CA GLY A 24 0.44 -4.91 1.27
C GLY A 24 1.33 -3.68 1.36
N ALA A 25 0.81 -2.56 1.87
CA ALA A 25 1.55 -1.30 2.03
C ALA A 25 2.84 -1.44 2.86
N PHE A 26 2.85 -2.33 3.85
CA PHE A 26 4.00 -2.62 4.71
C PHE A 26 5.16 -3.37 4.02
N ALA A 27 4.98 -3.77 2.77
CA ALA A 27 6.03 -4.41 1.99
C ALA A 27 6.92 -3.41 1.24
N LEU A 28 6.58 -2.11 1.28
CA LEU A 28 7.30 -1.05 0.60
C LEU A 28 8.00 -0.16 1.63
N SER A 29 9.32 -0.11 1.57
CA SER A 29 10.14 0.73 2.47
C SER A 29 10.35 2.16 1.94
N ASN A 30 9.95 2.44 0.71
CA ASN A 30 10.15 3.72 0.02
C ASN A 30 11.63 4.18 0.06
N GLY A 31 12.55 3.25 -0.17
CA GLY A 31 13.99 3.51 -0.15
C GLY A 31 14.63 3.52 1.25
N MET A 32 13.84 3.41 2.32
CA MET A 32 14.36 3.44 3.69
C MET A 32 15.36 2.31 3.95
N GLU A 33 15.12 1.10 3.43
CA GLU A 33 16.03 -0.03 3.60
C GLU A 33 17.43 0.24 3.03
N THR A 34 17.52 0.98 1.92
CA THR A 34 18.80 1.41 1.34
C THR A 34 19.59 2.32 2.32
N PHE A 35 18.91 3.24 3.01
CA PHE A 35 19.54 4.07 4.04
C PHE A 35 20.02 3.24 5.23
N VAL A 36 19.25 2.22 5.64
CA VAL A 36 19.64 1.29 6.70
C VAL A 36 20.89 0.50 6.30
N GLN A 37 20.91 -0.10 5.12
CA GLN A 37 22.06 -0.89 4.65
C GLN A 37 23.34 -0.07 4.43
N ARG A 38 23.19 1.25 4.22
CA ARG A 38 24.31 2.19 4.12
C ARG A 38 24.72 2.82 5.45
N ASP A 39 24.18 2.34 6.55
CA ASP A 39 24.44 2.87 7.87
C ASP A 39 24.07 4.37 8.05
N MET A 40 23.18 4.89 7.23
CA MET A 40 22.69 6.27 7.32
C MET A 40 21.44 6.40 8.20
N LEU A 41 20.72 5.30 8.45
CA LEU A 41 19.55 5.22 9.31
C LEU A 41 19.74 4.05 10.27
N ARG A 42 20.09 4.37 11.55
CA ARG A 42 20.53 3.37 12.55
C ARG A 42 19.68 3.36 13.81
N ARG A 43 19.05 4.48 14.17
CA ARG A 43 18.39 4.70 15.45
C ARG A 43 17.09 5.47 15.28
N GLY A 44 16.34 5.61 16.37
CA GLY A 44 15.08 6.33 16.40
C GLY A 44 15.18 7.79 15.94
N ASP A 45 16.23 8.52 16.35
CA ASP A 45 16.43 9.91 15.93
C ASP A 45 16.63 10.03 14.40
N ASP A 46 17.37 9.09 13.81
CA ASP A 46 17.59 9.05 12.36
C ASP A 46 16.25 8.75 11.64
N PHE A 47 15.39 7.91 12.24
CA PHE A 47 14.06 7.61 11.71
C PHE A 47 13.13 8.82 11.80
N GLU A 48 13.14 9.57 12.90
CA GLU A 48 12.36 10.81 13.00
C GLU A 48 12.78 11.83 11.93
N GLU A 49 14.08 11.95 11.67
CA GLU A 49 14.58 12.83 10.61
C GLU A 49 14.16 12.33 9.21
N TYR A 50 14.22 11.00 8.97
CA TYR A 50 13.73 10.41 7.74
C TYR A 50 12.25 10.72 7.51
N VAL A 51 11.40 10.55 8.54
CA VAL A 51 9.95 10.86 8.46
C VAL A 51 9.71 12.34 8.19
N LYS A 52 10.49 13.25 8.78
CA LYS A 52 10.40 14.69 8.48
C LYS A 52 10.67 14.97 7.00
N ASN A 53 11.78 14.44 6.48
CA ASN A 53 12.16 14.61 5.09
C ASN A 53 11.14 13.99 4.13
N TYR A 54 10.59 12.81 4.47
CA TYR A 54 9.52 12.19 3.71
C TYR A 54 8.27 13.07 3.67
N LEU A 55 7.83 13.64 4.79
CA LEU A 55 6.65 14.50 4.84
C LEU A 55 6.83 15.84 4.14
N ASP A 56 8.06 16.31 3.92
CA ASP A 56 8.30 17.51 3.12
C ASP A 56 8.08 17.28 1.62
N ILE A 57 8.20 16.04 1.15
CA ILE A 57 8.00 15.68 -0.26
C ILE A 57 6.67 14.99 -0.56
N ALA A 58 6.07 14.32 0.44
CA ALA A 58 4.83 13.57 0.29
C ALA A 58 3.65 14.39 -0.30
N PRO A 59 3.52 15.72 -0.03
CA PRO A 59 2.52 16.55 -0.69
C PRO A 59 2.63 16.56 -2.22
N TYR A 60 3.84 16.50 -2.74
CA TYR A 60 4.13 16.57 -4.18
C TYR A 60 4.19 15.19 -4.84
N LYS A 61 3.93 14.15 -4.08
CA LYS A 61 3.92 12.73 -4.50
C LYS A 61 2.59 12.08 -4.09
N GLU A 62 2.62 11.09 -3.22
CA GLU A 62 1.48 10.21 -2.94
C GLU A 62 0.26 10.97 -2.38
N ILE A 63 0.47 11.92 -1.44
CA ILE A 63 -0.63 12.67 -0.85
C ILE A 63 -1.26 13.61 -1.90
N GLY A 64 -0.43 14.29 -2.72
CA GLY A 64 -0.91 15.17 -3.79
C GLY A 64 -1.68 14.43 -4.86
N GLN A 65 -1.20 13.26 -5.29
CA GLN A 65 -1.88 12.39 -6.26
C GLN A 65 -3.27 11.96 -5.73
N MET A 66 -3.33 11.52 -4.47
CA MET A 66 -4.58 11.15 -3.80
C MET A 66 -5.56 12.32 -3.74
N VAL A 67 -5.10 13.49 -3.31
CA VAL A 67 -5.93 14.70 -3.17
C VAL A 67 -6.47 15.16 -4.52
N LEU A 68 -5.64 15.20 -5.57
CA LEU A 68 -6.07 15.60 -6.91
C LEU A 68 -7.13 14.63 -7.47
N ALA A 69 -6.90 13.33 -7.38
CA ALA A 69 -7.86 12.32 -7.81
C ALA A 69 -9.20 12.47 -7.06
N GLY A 70 -9.13 12.63 -5.73
CA GLY A 70 -10.31 12.83 -4.90
C GLY A 70 -11.09 14.10 -5.27
N LYS A 71 -10.40 15.21 -5.51
CA LYS A 71 -11.04 16.48 -5.94
C LYS A 71 -11.72 16.35 -7.29
N TYR A 72 -11.07 15.70 -8.26
CA TYR A 72 -11.66 15.47 -9.58
C TYR A 72 -12.93 14.62 -9.47
N ALA A 73 -12.89 13.55 -8.70
CA ALA A 73 -14.01 12.64 -8.54
C ALA A 73 -15.16 13.26 -7.72
N SER A 74 -14.86 14.19 -6.79
CA SER A 74 -15.87 14.88 -5.96
C SER A 74 -16.51 16.08 -6.66
N ASP A 75 -16.00 16.55 -7.81
CA ASP A 75 -16.62 17.70 -8.51
C ASP A 75 -17.92 17.28 -9.21
N SER A 76 -19.05 17.58 -8.59
CA SER A 76 -20.38 17.26 -9.11
C SER A 76 -20.70 17.88 -10.49
N ARG A 77 -19.95 18.89 -10.93
CA ARG A 77 -20.08 19.49 -12.27
C ARG A 77 -19.35 18.70 -13.34
N MET A 78 -18.43 17.81 -12.93
CA MET A 78 -17.63 17.02 -13.84
C MET A 78 -18.42 15.83 -14.36
N ARG A 79 -18.49 15.71 -15.69
CA ARG A 79 -19.11 14.53 -16.34
C ARG A 79 -18.13 13.35 -16.34
N ARG A 80 -18.64 12.13 -16.42
CA ARG A 80 -17.82 10.89 -16.47
C ARG A 80 -16.66 10.98 -17.47
N ALA A 81 -16.88 11.50 -18.68
CA ALA A 81 -15.82 11.67 -19.69
C ALA A 81 -14.75 12.68 -19.29
N GLY A 82 -15.11 13.75 -18.58
CA GLY A 82 -14.15 14.71 -18.02
C GLY A 82 -13.33 14.10 -16.89
N LEU A 83 -13.98 13.38 -16.00
CA LEU A 83 -13.28 12.65 -14.92
C LEU A 83 -12.31 11.63 -15.50
N ALA A 84 -12.75 10.81 -16.48
CA ALA A 84 -11.88 9.84 -17.14
C ALA A 84 -10.63 10.50 -17.73
N LYS A 85 -10.79 11.63 -18.45
CA LYS A 85 -9.66 12.39 -19.00
C LYS A 85 -8.67 12.82 -17.91
N HIS A 86 -9.15 13.43 -16.82
CA HIS A 86 -8.27 13.90 -15.75
C HIS A 86 -7.58 12.75 -15.00
N LEU A 87 -8.25 11.59 -14.83
CA LEU A 87 -7.63 10.43 -14.22
C LEU A 87 -6.54 9.82 -15.11
N ILE A 88 -6.74 9.78 -16.43
CA ILE A 88 -5.71 9.33 -17.40
C ILE A 88 -4.50 10.26 -17.34
N GLU A 89 -4.71 11.58 -17.44
CA GLU A 89 -3.62 12.56 -17.39
C GLU A 89 -2.85 12.50 -16.06
N LEU A 90 -3.55 12.34 -14.93
CA LEU A 90 -2.94 12.23 -13.61
C LEU A 90 -2.16 10.92 -13.45
N ASP A 91 -2.71 9.79 -13.91
CA ASP A 91 -2.06 8.48 -13.84
C ASP A 91 -0.78 8.45 -14.70
N GLU A 92 -0.83 9.00 -15.91
CA GLU A 92 0.33 9.12 -16.80
C GLU A 92 1.42 9.98 -16.14
N LEU A 93 1.05 11.16 -15.64
CA LEU A 93 1.97 12.06 -14.94
C LEU A 93 2.60 11.40 -13.71
N ALA A 94 1.78 10.82 -12.83
CA ALA A 94 2.25 10.18 -11.61
C ALA A 94 3.16 8.97 -11.90
N SER A 95 2.84 8.20 -12.95
CA SER A 95 3.67 7.09 -13.42
C SER A 95 5.02 7.55 -13.95
N ALA A 96 5.06 8.66 -14.70
CA ALA A 96 6.29 9.24 -15.23
C ALA A 96 7.18 9.82 -14.12
N LEU A 97 6.58 10.39 -13.07
CA LEU A 97 7.29 10.96 -11.93
C LEU A 97 7.84 9.90 -10.95
N GLN A 98 7.32 8.68 -10.97
CA GLN A 98 7.78 7.59 -10.11
C GLN A 98 8.98 6.89 -10.73
N SER A 99 10.21 7.34 -10.41
CA SER A 99 11.46 6.83 -10.99
C SER A 99 11.80 5.40 -10.55
N ALA A 100 11.53 5.04 -9.31
CA ALA A 100 11.81 3.68 -8.79
C ALA A 100 10.77 2.68 -9.32
N ARG A 101 11.23 1.68 -10.08
CA ARG A 101 10.39 0.65 -10.69
C ARG A 101 9.63 -0.16 -9.62
N GLU A 102 10.32 -0.61 -8.57
CA GLU A 102 9.72 -1.44 -7.53
C GLU A 102 8.58 -0.71 -6.79
N ILE A 103 8.72 0.61 -6.53
CA ILE A 103 7.63 1.40 -5.91
C ILE A 103 6.46 1.53 -6.88
N ARG A 104 6.70 1.75 -8.17
CA ARG A 104 5.65 1.84 -9.18
C ARG A 104 4.86 0.54 -9.27
N GLU A 105 5.55 -0.59 -9.45
CA GLU A 105 4.92 -1.92 -9.50
C GLU A 105 4.23 -2.28 -8.17
N GLY A 106 4.80 -1.87 -7.03
CA GLY A 106 4.18 -2.02 -5.71
C GLY A 106 2.87 -1.26 -5.61
N SER A 107 2.84 -0.02 -6.10
CA SER A 107 1.66 0.83 -6.15
C SER A 107 0.57 0.23 -7.05
N GLU A 108 0.93 -0.30 -8.23
CA GLU A 108 0.02 -1.00 -9.14
C GLU A 108 -0.63 -2.22 -8.46
N ARG A 109 0.18 -3.05 -7.76
CA ARG A 109 -0.33 -4.20 -7.00
C ARG A 109 -1.26 -3.81 -5.85
N MET A 110 -0.93 -2.73 -5.13
CA MET A 110 -1.79 -2.22 -4.06
C MET A 110 -3.12 -1.69 -4.60
N CYS A 111 -3.10 -0.99 -5.73
CA CYS A 111 -4.30 -0.52 -6.42
C CYS A 111 -5.22 -1.69 -6.82
N SER A 112 -4.68 -2.71 -7.48
CA SER A 112 -5.42 -3.90 -7.89
C SER A 112 -6.09 -4.61 -6.71
N ARG A 113 -5.37 -4.74 -5.58
CA ARG A 113 -5.92 -5.33 -4.35
C ARG A 113 -7.03 -4.46 -3.73
N LEU A 114 -6.85 -3.14 -3.70
CA LEU A 114 -7.88 -2.23 -3.21
C LEU A 114 -9.16 -2.36 -4.02
N VAL A 115 -9.07 -2.34 -5.35
CA VAL A 115 -10.22 -2.52 -6.25
C VAL A 115 -10.93 -3.84 -5.98
N THR A 116 -10.18 -4.94 -5.89
CA THR A 116 -10.74 -6.28 -5.62
C THR A 116 -11.47 -6.34 -4.26
N LEU A 117 -10.86 -5.77 -3.21
CA LEU A 117 -11.46 -5.77 -1.87
C LEU A 117 -12.68 -4.85 -1.79
N ALA A 118 -12.65 -3.68 -2.42
CA ALA A 118 -13.79 -2.77 -2.48
C ALA A 118 -15.00 -3.43 -3.18
N THR A 119 -14.77 -4.18 -4.27
CA THR A 119 -15.81 -4.95 -4.94
C THR A 119 -16.46 -5.98 -4.01
N GLN A 120 -15.67 -6.68 -3.21
CA GLN A 120 -16.20 -7.65 -2.25
C GLN A 120 -16.99 -6.97 -1.12
N MET A 121 -16.54 -5.82 -0.65
CA MET A 121 -17.25 -5.02 0.37
C MET A 121 -18.59 -4.50 -0.17
N ASP A 122 -18.62 -3.99 -1.39
CA ASP A 122 -19.86 -3.51 -2.04
C ASP A 122 -20.86 -4.65 -2.27
N ALA A 123 -20.41 -5.82 -2.73
CA ALA A 123 -21.27 -6.99 -2.93
C ALA A 123 -21.87 -7.50 -1.59
N GLY A 124 -21.11 -7.45 -0.49
CA GLY A 124 -21.61 -7.81 0.84
C GLY A 124 -22.72 -6.88 1.33
N GLN A 125 -22.63 -5.58 1.02
CA GLN A 125 -23.67 -4.59 1.36
C GLN A 125 -24.96 -4.78 0.55
N ALA A 126 -24.84 -5.15 -0.72
CA ALA A 126 -26.01 -5.41 -1.59
C ALA A 126 -26.86 -6.58 -1.06
N GLN A 127 -26.23 -7.66 -0.59
CA GLN A 127 -26.92 -8.82 -0.05
C GLN A 127 -27.66 -8.53 1.28
N THR A 128 -27.11 -7.66 2.13
CA THR A 128 -27.76 -7.27 3.38
C THR A 128 -28.94 -6.32 3.17
N SER A 129 -28.94 -5.50 2.13
CA SER A 129 -30.03 -4.58 1.78
C SER A 129 -31.26 -5.30 1.17
N ASP A 130 -31.05 -6.38 0.42
CA ASP A 130 -32.14 -7.18 -0.15
C ASP A 130 -32.80 -8.10 0.90
N GLY A 131 -32.04 -8.60 1.90
CA GLY A 131 -32.57 -9.38 3.00
C GLY A 131 -33.56 -8.63 3.91
N HIS A 132 -33.52 -7.30 3.91
CA HIS A 132 -34.43 -6.45 4.73
C HIS A 132 -35.75 -6.11 4.04
N ARG A 133 -35.90 -6.41 2.73
CA ARG A 133 -37.14 -6.17 1.96
C ARG A 133 -38.09 -7.35 1.89
N SER A 134 -37.69 -8.57 2.31
CA SER A 134 -38.48 -9.79 2.14
C SER A 134 -39.18 -10.31 3.40
N ASP A 135 -39.04 -9.66 4.59
CA ASP A 135 -39.67 -10.14 5.82
C ASP A 135 -40.97 -9.40 6.14
N GLY A 136 -41.92 -9.48 5.22
CA GLY A 136 -43.28 -8.96 5.35
C GLY A 136 -44.36 -9.96 4.93
N GLN A 137 -44.20 -11.28 5.20
CA GLN A 137 -45.34 -12.21 5.24
C GLN A 137 -44.99 -13.51 5.99
N SER A 138 -45.79 -13.74 6.99
CA SER A 138 -45.80 -14.84 7.93
C SER A 138 -45.98 -16.24 7.35
N SER A 139 -45.27 -17.27 7.89
CA SER A 139 -45.90 -18.55 8.24
C SER A 139 -44.99 -19.35 9.17
N ASP A 140 -45.61 -19.90 10.23
CA ASP A 140 -45.07 -20.78 11.26
C ASP A 140 -44.34 -22.01 10.71
N GLY A 141 -43.22 -22.40 11.33
CA GLY A 141 -42.58 -23.70 11.09
C GLY A 141 -41.22 -23.85 11.79
N GLN A 142 -41.28 -24.47 12.96
CA GLN A 142 -40.21 -25.14 13.72
C GLN A 142 -38.74 -24.89 13.46
N ARG A 143 -38.05 -24.45 14.51
CA ARG A 143 -36.64 -24.04 14.61
C ARG A 143 -35.74 -25.17 15.08
N GLY A 144 -34.67 -25.40 14.33
CA GLY A 144 -33.41 -25.94 14.85
C GLY A 144 -32.48 -24.77 15.22
N ASN A 145 -31.91 -24.81 16.42
CA ASN A 145 -31.05 -23.77 16.99
C ASN A 145 -29.59 -23.94 16.50
N PRO A 146 -28.97 -22.97 15.82
CA PRO A 146 -27.59 -23.09 15.35
C PRO A 146 -26.53 -22.50 16.29
N GLN A 147 -26.74 -22.63 17.61
CA GLN A 147 -25.80 -22.11 18.61
C GLN A 147 -24.78 -23.12 19.14
N SER A 148 -24.70 -24.36 18.58
CA SER A 148 -23.81 -25.41 19.10
C SER A 148 -22.46 -25.56 18.36
N ASP A 149 -22.25 -24.93 17.21
CA ASP A 149 -21.05 -25.23 16.39
C ASP A 149 -19.89 -24.24 16.55
N PHE A 150 -20.08 -23.12 17.25
CA PHE A 150 -19.00 -22.15 17.45
C PHE A 150 -18.16 -22.40 18.74
N ALA A 151 -18.64 -23.25 19.65
CA ALA A 151 -17.94 -23.55 20.91
C ALA A 151 -16.97 -24.73 20.81
N ALA A 152 -16.99 -25.52 19.75
CA ALA A 152 -16.15 -26.72 19.60
C ALA A 152 -14.76 -26.47 19.01
N ALA A 153 -14.50 -25.28 18.46
CA ALA A 153 -13.22 -24.96 17.83
C ALA A 153 -12.17 -24.32 18.74
N MET A 154 -12.51 -23.97 19.99
CA MET A 154 -11.62 -23.25 20.92
C MET A 154 -11.11 -24.09 22.11
N HIS A 155 -11.43 -25.38 22.21
CA HIS A 155 -10.96 -26.24 23.28
C HIS A 155 -10.33 -27.52 22.73
N GLY A 156 -9.06 -27.40 22.31
CA GLY A 156 -8.27 -28.55 21.95
C GLY A 156 -6.79 -28.23 21.94
N SER A 157 -6.19 -27.99 23.06
CA SER A 157 -4.83 -28.38 23.43
C SER A 157 -4.40 -27.67 24.73
N ALA A 158 -4.67 -28.28 25.86
CA ALA A 158 -3.93 -28.02 27.08
C ALA A 158 -3.71 -29.35 27.75
N GLY A 159 -2.47 -29.76 27.88
CA GLY A 159 -2.12 -30.98 28.60
C GLY A 159 -0.60 -31.21 28.66
N ASN A 160 -0.02 -30.76 29.76
CA ASN A 160 1.06 -31.35 30.54
C ASN A 160 2.53 -31.30 30.06
N GLY A 161 3.34 -30.76 30.98
CA GLY A 161 4.73 -31.14 31.14
C GLY A 161 5.60 -30.09 31.81
N ILE A 162 5.44 -29.89 33.13
CA ILE A 162 6.42 -29.20 34.00
C ILE A 162 7.56 -30.19 34.25
N THR A 163 8.81 -29.82 33.95
CA THR A 163 9.99 -30.22 34.74
C THR A 163 11.05 -29.15 34.65
N ASP A 164 11.41 -28.65 35.84
CA ASP A 164 12.60 -27.85 36.17
C ASP A 164 13.89 -28.56 35.74
N ALA A 165 14.84 -27.83 35.27
CA ALA A 165 16.27 -28.03 35.53
C ALA A 165 17.06 -26.78 35.24
N THR A 166 17.64 -26.27 36.28
CA THR A 166 18.69 -25.27 36.43
C THR A 166 19.99 -25.68 35.71
N ASP A 167 20.72 -24.68 35.33
CA ASP A 167 22.17 -24.46 35.57
C ASP A 167 23.09 -24.30 34.35
N SER A 168 23.67 -23.18 34.34
CA SER A 168 25.08 -22.73 34.27
C SER A 168 25.90 -22.93 32.99
N SER A 169 26.60 -21.84 32.78
CA SER A 169 27.99 -21.64 32.32
C SER A 169 28.28 -21.69 30.82
N ALA A 170 28.60 -20.52 30.38
CA ALA A 170 29.96 -19.96 30.20
C ALA A 170 30.70 -20.39 28.90
N ASN A 171 30.91 -19.38 28.14
CA ASN A 171 32.23 -18.91 27.69
C ASN A 171 32.95 -19.52 26.47
N ALA A 172 33.33 -18.57 25.64
CA ALA A 172 34.61 -18.44 24.95
C ALA A 172 34.82 -19.14 23.57
N ASN A 173 35.11 -18.35 22.66
CA ASN A 173 36.31 -18.06 21.84
C ASN A 173 35.93 -17.82 20.40
N ALA A 174 36.07 -16.63 19.88
CA ALA A 174 37.25 -15.83 19.52
C ALA A 174 38.25 -16.57 18.56
N THR A 175 38.41 -15.86 17.46
CA THR A 175 39.64 -15.75 16.63
C THR A 175 39.89 -16.86 15.61
N SER A 176 39.97 -16.57 14.34
CA SER A 176 41.08 -15.92 13.65
C SER A 176 41.01 -16.13 12.11
N ILE A 177 41.38 -15.09 11.45
CA ILE A 177 42.49 -14.83 10.51
C ILE A 177 42.14 -15.07 9.02
N ALA A 178 41.97 -13.97 8.37
CA ALA A 178 42.70 -13.30 7.29
C ALA A 178 43.75 -14.10 6.47
N LYS A 179 43.64 -14.00 5.14
CA LYS A 179 44.65 -13.49 4.17
C LYS A 179 44.25 -13.91 2.76
N ALA A 180 43.90 -12.94 1.95
CA ALA A 180 44.70 -12.36 0.88
C ALA A 180 45.27 -13.32 -0.15
N SER A 181 44.83 -13.21 -1.40
CA SER A 181 45.71 -13.28 -2.54
C SER A 181 45.13 -12.59 -3.75
N THR A 182 45.80 -11.57 -4.22
CA THR A 182 45.70 -10.90 -5.51
C THR A 182 46.11 -11.84 -6.63
N ALA A 183 45.36 -11.84 -7.73
CA ALA A 183 45.92 -12.13 -9.06
C ALA A 183 45.06 -11.42 -10.13
N SER A 184 45.73 -10.54 -10.83
CA SER A 184 45.28 -9.89 -12.08
C SER A 184 45.45 -10.88 -13.25
N SER A 185 44.51 -10.87 -14.21
CA SER A 185 44.85 -11.03 -15.62
C SER A 185 43.66 -10.66 -16.52
N THR A 186 43.81 -9.58 -17.26
CA THR A 186 43.68 -9.40 -18.71
C THR A 186 42.40 -9.87 -19.40
N ALA A 187 41.86 -8.86 -20.07
CA ALA A 187 40.74 -8.85 -20.99
C ALA A 187 40.89 -9.84 -22.15
N GLU A 188 39.79 -10.44 -22.53
CA GLU A 188 39.49 -10.67 -23.97
C GLU A 188 37.98 -10.53 -24.21
N SER A 189 37.68 -9.74 -25.22
CA SER A 189 36.38 -9.50 -25.76
C SER A 189 35.89 -10.69 -26.58
N ASP A 190 34.69 -11.22 -26.31
CA ASP A 190 33.99 -11.93 -27.37
C ASP A 190 32.51 -11.46 -27.43
N LYS A 191 32.17 -10.98 -28.65
CA LYS A 191 30.83 -10.59 -29.05
C LYS A 191 30.17 -11.81 -29.67
N SER A 192 29.25 -12.44 -29.00
CA SER A 192 28.22 -13.24 -29.67
C SER A 192 26.94 -13.18 -28.84
N GLY A 193 26.06 -12.27 -29.22
CA GLY A 193 24.72 -12.18 -28.65
C GLY A 193 23.83 -13.28 -29.22
N ILE A 194 23.57 -14.29 -28.42
CA ILE A 194 22.46 -15.21 -28.59
C ILE A 194 21.55 -14.96 -27.39
N PRO A 195 20.29 -14.53 -27.55
CA PRO A 195 19.37 -14.37 -26.43
C PRO A 195 19.09 -15.75 -25.83
N HIS A 196 19.33 -15.89 -24.54
CA HIS A 196 19.00 -17.09 -23.77
C HIS A 196 17.50 -17.36 -23.85
N ALA A 197 17.13 -18.61 -24.04
CA ALA A 197 15.73 -19.09 -24.10
C ALA A 197 14.92 -18.78 -22.84
N ASP A 198 15.58 -18.48 -21.72
CA ASP A 198 15.01 -18.16 -20.42
C ASP A 198 14.28 -16.79 -20.41
N ASP A 199 14.77 -15.80 -21.16
CA ASP A 199 14.15 -14.46 -21.20
C ASP A 199 12.78 -14.47 -21.88
N ARG A 200 12.54 -15.40 -22.81
CA ARG A 200 11.25 -15.51 -23.54
C ARG A 200 10.16 -16.15 -22.67
N GLU A 201 10.53 -17.06 -21.80
CA GLU A 201 9.58 -17.75 -20.90
C GLU A 201 9.09 -16.80 -19.79
N HIS A 202 9.98 -15.96 -19.26
CA HIS A 202 9.62 -14.91 -18.31
C HIS A 202 8.70 -13.83 -18.91
N ASP A 203 8.93 -13.42 -20.15
CA ASP A 203 8.09 -12.42 -20.84
C ASP A 203 6.69 -12.98 -21.14
N VAL A 204 6.57 -14.25 -21.55
CA VAL A 204 5.29 -14.90 -21.81
C VAL A 204 4.47 -15.09 -20.53
N ILE A 205 5.13 -15.45 -19.43
CA ILE A 205 4.46 -15.59 -18.11
C ILE A 205 3.99 -14.21 -17.61
N ALA A 206 4.80 -13.15 -17.77
CA ALA A 206 4.45 -11.80 -17.37
C ALA A 206 3.25 -11.25 -18.18
N VAL A 207 3.23 -11.46 -19.49
CA VAL A 207 2.12 -11.04 -20.37
C VAL A 207 0.83 -11.79 -20.04
N HIS A 208 0.92 -13.10 -19.74
CA HIS A 208 -0.26 -13.90 -19.35
C HIS A 208 -0.80 -13.47 -17.97
N ALA A 209 0.06 -13.17 -17.02
CA ALA A 209 -0.32 -12.66 -15.70
C ALA A 209 -0.99 -11.29 -15.80
N GLN A 210 -0.49 -10.37 -16.63
CA GLN A 210 -1.10 -9.06 -16.88
C GLN A 210 -2.47 -9.19 -17.56
N GLY A 211 -2.64 -10.10 -18.49
CA GLY A 211 -3.93 -10.37 -19.14
C GLY A 211 -4.99 -10.86 -18.15
N THR A 212 -4.61 -11.77 -17.24
CA THR A 212 -5.49 -12.29 -16.20
C THR A 212 -5.87 -11.21 -15.18
N GLU A 213 -4.93 -10.32 -14.81
CA GLU A 213 -5.17 -9.22 -13.88
C GLU A 213 -6.10 -8.17 -14.47
N ARG A 214 -5.94 -7.83 -15.75
CA ARG A 214 -6.84 -6.91 -16.46
C ARG A 214 -8.28 -7.44 -16.51
N HIS A 215 -8.47 -8.74 -16.76
CA HIS A 215 -9.80 -9.36 -16.76
C HIS A 215 -10.43 -9.30 -15.37
N ARG A 216 -9.67 -9.58 -14.30
CA ARG A 216 -10.17 -9.45 -12.91
C ARG A 216 -10.59 -8.02 -12.57
N LEU A 217 -9.85 -7.01 -13.05
CA LEU A 217 -10.19 -5.61 -12.83
C LEU A 217 -11.44 -5.18 -13.58
N GLN A 218 -11.71 -5.76 -14.76
CA GLN A 218 -12.97 -5.53 -15.47
C GLN A 218 -14.15 -6.11 -14.71
N ASP A 219 -14.05 -7.37 -14.28
CA ASP A 219 -15.09 -8.02 -13.49
C ASP A 219 -15.35 -7.29 -12.16
N ALA A 220 -14.26 -6.75 -11.55
CA ALA A 220 -14.34 -5.94 -10.34
C ALA A 220 -15.04 -4.60 -10.59
N ALA A 221 -14.76 -3.92 -11.70
CA ALA A 221 -15.40 -2.65 -12.05
C ALA A 221 -16.94 -2.80 -12.19
N ASP A 222 -17.39 -3.91 -12.75
CA ASP A 222 -18.82 -4.21 -12.91
C ASP A 222 -19.51 -4.51 -11.57
N GLY A 223 -18.75 -4.90 -10.54
CA GLY A 223 -19.24 -5.18 -9.17
C GLY A 223 -19.21 -4.00 -8.20
N LEU A 224 -18.64 -2.86 -8.58
CA LEU A 224 -18.48 -1.67 -7.71
C LEU A 224 -19.72 -0.75 -7.75
N TYR A 225 -20.83 -1.21 -7.21
CA TYR A 225 -22.10 -0.46 -7.23
C TYR A 225 -22.11 0.76 -6.29
N GLY A 226 -21.39 0.69 -5.16
CA GLY A 226 -21.26 1.75 -4.15
C GLY A 226 -20.12 2.73 -4.42
N SER A 227 -19.25 2.43 -5.40
CA SER A 227 -17.99 3.14 -5.64
C SER A 227 -17.82 3.54 -7.12
N PRO A 228 -18.68 4.43 -7.67
CA PRO A 228 -18.71 4.73 -9.10
C PRO A 228 -17.44 5.38 -9.64
N ALA A 229 -16.72 6.18 -8.84
CA ALA A 229 -15.46 6.78 -9.26
C ALA A 229 -14.33 5.74 -9.29
N LEU A 230 -14.29 4.83 -8.30
CA LEU A 230 -13.35 3.71 -8.29
C LEU A 230 -13.66 2.74 -9.44
N ALA A 231 -14.93 2.46 -9.75
CA ALA A 231 -15.35 1.65 -10.89
C ALA A 231 -14.84 2.22 -12.22
N LEU A 232 -14.97 3.54 -12.41
CA LEU A 232 -14.42 4.20 -13.60
C LEU A 232 -12.90 4.03 -13.69
N TYR A 233 -12.19 4.21 -12.59
CA TYR A 233 -10.73 4.05 -12.59
C TYR A 233 -10.31 2.61 -12.88
N ALA A 234 -11.01 1.62 -12.31
CA ALA A 234 -10.79 0.20 -12.61
C ALA A 234 -11.02 -0.14 -14.09
N GLU A 235 -12.07 0.43 -14.72
CA GLU A 235 -12.32 0.31 -16.15
C GLU A 235 -11.18 0.90 -16.99
N LEU A 236 -10.66 2.09 -16.63
CA LEU A 236 -9.53 2.71 -17.33
C LEU A 236 -8.25 1.87 -17.21
N ILE A 237 -8.03 1.20 -16.09
CA ILE A 237 -6.91 0.28 -15.90
C ILE A 237 -7.10 -0.98 -16.76
N SER A 238 -8.30 -1.58 -16.74
CA SER A 238 -8.59 -2.81 -17.49
C SER A 238 -8.43 -2.62 -18.98
N THR A 239 -8.80 -1.43 -19.50
CA THR A 239 -8.65 -1.05 -20.91
C THR A 239 -7.23 -0.59 -21.27
N GLY A 240 -6.33 -0.51 -20.28
CA GLY A 240 -4.93 -0.11 -20.47
C GLY A 240 -4.71 1.39 -20.67
N GLN A 241 -5.70 2.22 -20.37
CA GLN A 241 -5.60 3.68 -20.42
C GLN A 241 -4.91 4.26 -19.17
N CYS A 242 -4.97 3.56 -18.04
CA CYS A 242 -4.26 3.87 -16.80
C CYS A 242 -3.39 2.67 -16.38
N ARG A 243 -2.32 2.93 -15.65
CA ARG A 243 -1.49 1.89 -15.01
C ARG A 243 -2.14 1.36 -13.73
N GLY A 244 -2.82 2.22 -13.00
CA GLY A 244 -3.46 1.88 -11.75
C GLY A 244 -2.57 2.15 -10.53
N LEU A 245 -2.38 3.40 -10.16
CA LEU A 245 -1.59 3.77 -9.00
C LEU A 245 -2.42 3.86 -7.73
N HIS A 246 -1.92 3.28 -6.64
CA HIS A 246 -2.63 3.22 -5.35
C HIS A 246 -3.06 4.59 -4.80
N PRO A 247 -2.24 5.67 -4.83
CA PRO A 247 -2.69 6.98 -4.36
C PRO A 247 -3.92 7.50 -5.13
N ILE A 248 -3.97 7.29 -6.44
CA ILE A 248 -5.10 7.70 -7.28
C ILE A 248 -6.35 6.87 -6.92
N ALA A 249 -6.20 5.55 -6.78
CA ALA A 249 -7.29 4.67 -6.34
C ALA A 249 -7.85 5.07 -4.97
N MET A 250 -6.97 5.41 -4.00
CA MET A 250 -7.38 5.93 -2.71
C MET A 250 -8.12 7.27 -2.81
N GLY A 251 -7.72 8.14 -3.73
CA GLY A 251 -8.39 9.42 -3.97
C GLY A 251 -9.80 9.26 -4.52
N VAL A 252 -9.99 8.42 -5.54
CA VAL A 252 -11.32 8.15 -6.11
C VAL A 252 -12.20 7.38 -5.12
N TYR A 253 -11.65 6.43 -4.37
CA TYR A 253 -12.36 5.75 -3.28
C TYR A 253 -12.82 6.74 -2.20
N ALA A 254 -11.97 7.69 -1.82
CA ALA A 254 -12.33 8.73 -0.86
C ALA A 254 -13.48 9.62 -1.37
N ALA A 255 -13.53 9.93 -2.66
CA ALA A 255 -14.63 10.69 -3.24
C ALA A 255 -15.98 9.96 -3.11
N ASP A 256 -15.98 8.64 -3.24
CA ASP A 256 -17.17 7.81 -3.09
C ASP A 256 -17.57 7.62 -1.60
N HIS A 257 -16.59 7.50 -0.69
CA HIS A 257 -16.81 7.02 0.68
C HIS A 257 -16.44 8.00 1.80
N ALA A 258 -15.67 9.05 1.55
CA ALA A 258 -15.33 10.00 2.60
C ALA A 258 -16.32 11.15 2.71
N PRO A 259 -16.53 11.70 3.91
CA PRO A 259 -17.30 12.95 4.07
C PRO A 259 -16.55 14.16 3.52
N ASP A 260 -15.22 14.15 3.58
CA ASP A 260 -14.33 15.21 3.13
C ASP A 260 -12.97 14.66 2.66
N ILE A 261 -12.46 15.18 1.54
CA ILE A 261 -11.19 14.77 0.94
C ILE A 261 -9.98 15.10 1.83
N ARG A 262 -10.02 16.23 2.53
CA ARG A 262 -8.93 16.62 3.44
C ARG A 262 -8.79 15.64 4.60
N ASP A 263 -9.90 15.27 5.24
CA ASP A 263 -9.91 14.28 6.32
C ASP A 263 -9.43 12.90 5.81
N ALA A 264 -9.89 12.50 4.62
CA ALA A 264 -9.42 11.27 3.98
C ALA A 264 -7.91 11.31 3.69
N ALA A 265 -7.37 12.45 3.25
CA ALA A 265 -5.94 12.61 3.01
C ALA A 265 -5.11 12.54 4.29
N ILE A 266 -5.64 13.02 5.43
CA ILE A 266 -4.99 12.85 6.74
C ILE A 266 -4.95 11.36 7.12
N MET A 267 -6.05 10.61 6.96
CA MET A 267 -6.10 9.17 7.25
C MET A 267 -5.14 8.39 6.33
N TYR A 268 -5.11 8.73 5.04
CA TYR A 268 -4.18 8.13 4.08
C TYR A 268 -2.72 8.43 4.42
N GLY A 269 -2.39 9.69 4.72
CA GLY A 269 -1.05 10.07 5.15
C GLY A 269 -0.62 9.38 6.45
N TYR A 270 -1.54 9.20 7.40
CA TYR A 270 -1.30 8.40 8.59
C TYR A 270 -0.98 6.93 8.24
N SER A 271 -1.70 6.32 7.30
CA SER A 271 -1.43 4.93 6.88
C SER A 271 -0.04 4.78 6.26
N LEU A 272 0.42 5.75 5.45
CA LEU A 272 1.78 5.78 4.91
C LEU A 272 2.84 5.83 6.03
N LEU A 273 2.66 6.71 7.01
CA LEU A 273 3.58 6.83 8.14
C LEU A 273 3.57 5.59 9.03
N SER A 274 2.40 4.98 9.24
CA SER A 274 2.27 3.74 9.99
C SER A 274 3.03 2.59 9.30
N ALA A 275 2.90 2.47 7.97
CA ALA A 275 3.65 1.48 7.19
C ALA A 275 5.16 1.70 7.29
N LEU A 276 5.65 2.94 7.15
CA LEU A 276 7.07 3.28 7.31
C LEU A 276 7.58 2.98 8.74
N THR A 277 6.77 3.27 9.76
CA THR A 277 7.11 2.97 11.17
C THR A 277 7.25 1.46 11.41
N MET A 278 6.36 0.66 10.83
CA MET A 278 6.45 -0.81 10.88
C MET A 278 7.69 -1.34 10.16
N CYS A 279 8.03 -0.75 9.02
CA CYS A 279 9.27 -1.05 8.31
C CYS A 279 10.49 -0.71 9.17
N ALA A 280 10.55 0.49 9.75
CA ALA A 280 11.65 0.91 10.62
C ALA A 280 11.83 -0.03 11.81
N ALA A 281 10.74 -0.40 12.50
CA ALA A 281 10.79 -1.31 13.66
C ALA A 281 11.37 -2.70 13.35
N LYS A 282 11.37 -3.12 12.08
CA LYS A 282 11.99 -4.38 11.63
C LYS A 282 13.41 -4.20 11.13
N ALA A 283 13.72 -3.03 10.55
CA ALA A 283 15.00 -2.79 9.86
C ALA A 283 16.09 -2.23 10.79
N ILE A 284 15.70 -1.52 11.85
CA ILE A 284 16.64 -0.92 12.82
C ILE A 284 16.23 -1.27 14.26
N PRO A 285 17.12 -1.12 15.25
CA PRO A 285 16.79 -1.36 16.66
C PRO A 285 15.87 -0.26 17.22
N LEU A 286 14.67 -0.16 16.67
CA LEU A 286 13.60 0.75 17.10
C LEU A 286 12.57 -0.05 17.89
N SER A 287 12.38 0.28 19.17
CA SER A 287 11.30 -0.33 19.94
C SER A 287 9.94 0.11 19.41
N GLN A 288 8.91 -0.73 19.58
CA GLN A 288 7.54 -0.37 19.18
C GLN A 288 7.08 0.93 19.87
N TYR A 289 7.44 1.14 21.14
CA TYR A 289 7.12 2.37 21.85
C TYR A 289 7.79 3.61 21.22
N ALA A 290 9.07 3.54 20.91
CA ALA A 290 9.79 4.63 20.24
C ALA A 290 9.21 4.90 18.85
N GLY A 291 8.83 3.86 18.08
CA GLY A 291 8.14 4.00 16.80
C GLY A 291 6.81 4.75 16.93
N GLN A 292 5.99 4.43 17.95
CA GLN A 292 4.73 5.13 18.20
C GLN A 292 4.92 6.57 18.62
N VAL A 293 5.97 6.87 19.41
CA VAL A 293 6.33 8.26 19.77
C VAL A 293 6.74 9.05 18.53
N ALA A 294 7.60 8.50 17.68
CA ALA A 294 8.01 9.13 16.43
C ALA A 294 6.83 9.41 15.49
N LEU A 295 5.92 8.42 15.37
CA LEU A 295 4.68 8.58 14.61
C LEU A 295 3.82 9.72 15.17
N HIS A 296 3.58 9.75 16.46
CA HIS A 296 2.82 10.81 17.13
C HIS A 296 3.45 12.19 16.91
N ASN A 297 4.76 12.31 17.07
CA ASN A 297 5.51 13.56 16.88
C ASN A 297 5.41 14.09 15.44
N SER A 298 5.12 13.23 14.47
CA SER A 298 5.00 13.60 13.06
C SER A 298 3.63 14.22 12.70
N PHE A 299 2.59 14.09 13.54
CA PHE A 299 1.22 14.52 13.22
C PHE A 299 1.08 15.98 12.80
N PRO A 300 1.69 16.98 13.49
CA PRO A 300 1.59 18.37 13.05
C PRO A 300 2.19 18.59 11.66
N ARG A 301 3.25 17.83 11.30
CA ARG A 301 3.87 17.91 9.99
C ARG A 301 3.04 17.21 8.92
N LEU A 302 2.39 16.08 9.26
CA LEU A 302 1.44 15.42 8.38
C LEU A 302 0.27 16.33 8.03
N VAL A 303 -0.35 16.98 9.02
CA VAL A 303 -1.46 17.93 8.79
C VAL A 303 -1.01 19.04 7.85
N ARG A 304 0.17 19.62 8.08
CA ARG A 304 0.74 20.64 7.19
C ARG A 304 0.99 20.10 5.77
N ALA A 305 1.50 18.87 5.64
CA ALA A 305 1.73 18.23 4.35
C ALA A 305 0.40 18.08 3.57
N VAL A 306 -0.68 17.65 4.24
CA VAL A 306 -2.01 17.58 3.64
C VAL A 306 -2.52 18.97 3.25
N ASP A 307 -2.37 19.99 4.11
CA ASP A 307 -2.78 21.36 3.78
C ASP A 307 -2.06 21.89 2.53
N ILE A 308 -0.76 21.59 2.38
CA ILE A 308 -0.01 21.90 1.14
C ILE A 308 -0.64 21.14 -0.04
N ALA A 309 -0.82 19.82 0.07
CA ALA A 309 -1.39 18.98 -1.00
C ALA A 309 -2.77 19.49 -1.45
N MET A 310 -3.57 20.01 -0.52
CA MET A 310 -4.88 20.60 -0.82
C MET A 310 -4.81 21.87 -1.71
N THR A 311 -3.65 22.50 -1.84
CA THR A 311 -3.47 23.69 -2.68
C THR A 311 -2.84 23.39 -4.05
N LEU A 312 -2.27 22.18 -4.23
CA LEU A 312 -1.53 21.82 -5.43
C LEU A 312 -2.41 21.63 -6.66
N ARG A 313 -1.78 21.85 -7.80
CA ARG A 313 -2.27 21.53 -9.14
C ARG A 313 -1.39 20.41 -9.72
N PRO A 314 -1.79 19.75 -10.82
CA PRO A 314 -0.97 18.70 -11.45
C PRO A 314 0.47 19.13 -11.76
N GLU A 315 0.66 20.38 -12.19
CA GLU A 315 1.99 20.94 -12.54
C GLU A 315 2.93 21.06 -11.34
N ASP A 316 2.37 21.08 -10.13
CA ASP A 316 3.14 21.19 -8.89
C ASP A 316 3.65 19.83 -8.39
N LEU A 317 3.16 18.71 -8.99
CA LEU A 317 3.64 17.37 -8.64
C LEU A 317 5.09 17.15 -9.11
N GLY A 318 5.79 16.22 -8.47
CA GLY A 318 7.12 15.77 -8.86
C GLY A 318 8.26 16.56 -8.23
N ILE A 319 8.00 17.49 -7.30
CA ILE A 319 9.05 17.97 -6.39
C ILE A 319 9.51 16.77 -5.57
N SER A 320 10.73 16.33 -5.82
CA SER A 320 11.25 15.08 -5.28
C SER A 320 12.29 15.33 -4.19
N GLY A 321 12.35 14.41 -3.23
CA GLY A 321 13.52 14.26 -2.38
C GLY A 321 14.54 13.40 -3.11
N ALA A 322 15.45 13.98 -3.87
CA ALA A 322 16.37 13.25 -4.73
C ALA A 322 17.07 12.09 -4.01
N PHE A 323 17.42 12.25 -2.74
CA PHE A 323 18.05 11.20 -1.95
C PHE A 323 17.12 10.00 -1.72
N ILE A 324 15.84 10.23 -1.45
CA ILE A 324 14.85 9.15 -1.25
C ILE A 324 14.61 8.42 -2.57
N ASP A 325 14.45 9.15 -3.67
CA ASP A 325 14.22 8.56 -4.99
C ASP A 325 15.44 7.75 -5.47
N ILE A 326 16.66 8.27 -5.27
CA ILE A 326 17.88 7.53 -5.58
C ILE A 326 18.01 6.27 -4.70
N ALA A 327 17.71 6.38 -3.40
CA ALA A 327 17.75 5.24 -2.50
C ALA A 327 16.73 4.15 -2.90
N ALA A 328 15.54 4.57 -3.31
CA ALA A 328 14.52 3.66 -3.80
C ALA A 328 14.90 2.96 -5.11
N MET A 329 15.52 3.68 -6.06
CA MET A 329 16.06 3.06 -7.28
C MET A 329 17.21 2.09 -7.00
N GLN A 330 18.07 2.40 -6.02
CA GLN A 330 19.20 1.56 -5.64
C GLN A 330 18.80 0.33 -4.83
N HIS A 331 17.57 0.32 -4.30
CA HIS A 331 17.03 -0.83 -3.59
C HIS A 331 17.03 -2.10 -4.45
N GLU A 332 16.79 -2.00 -5.75
CA GLU A 332 16.81 -3.13 -6.69
C GLU A 332 18.14 -3.88 -6.71
N THR A 333 19.24 -3.21 -6.37
CA THR A 333 20.60 -3.77 -6.42
C THR A 333 21.14 -4.21 -5.05
N LEU A 334 20.33 -4.14 -3.99
CA LEU A 334 20.74 -4.58 -2.66
C LEU A 334 20.93 -6.10 -2.64
N TYR A 335 22.02 -6.54 -2.01
CA TYR A 335 22.35 -7.97 -1.89
C TYR A 335 21.34 -8.75 -1.05
N SER A 336 20.84 -8.13 0.00
CA SER A 336 19.84 -8.70 0.90
C SER A 336 18.70 -7.71 1.07
N ARG A 337 17.45 -8.16 0.97
CA ARG A 337 16.27 -7.32 1.01
C ARG A 337 15.22 -7.90 1.94
N LEU A 338 14.73 -7.07 2.87
CA LEU A 338 13.61 -7.39 3.75
C LEU A 338 12.28 -6.97 3.12
N TYR A 339 12.31 -5.98 2.21
CA TYR A 339 11.15 -5.35 1.59
C TYR A 339 11.19 -5.50 0.07
N MET A 340 10.10 -5.12 -0.56
CA MET A 340 9.96 -5.13 -2.02
C MET A 340 10.50 -3.84 -2.66
N SER A 341 10.67 -2.77 -1.87
CA SER A 341 11.28 -1.50 -2.30
C SER A 341 11.71 -0.66 -1.09
#